data_740878f0d3a8b5982dd115b53a935879
#
_entry.id   740878f0d3a8b5982dd115b53a935879
#
_cell.length_a   1.000
_cell.length_b   1.000
_cell.length_c   1.000
_cell.angle_alpha   90.00
_cell.angle_beta   90.00
_cell.angle_gamma   90.00
#
_symmetry.space_group_name_H-M   'P 1'
#
loop_
_entity.id
_entity.type
_entity.pdbx_description
1 polymer ?
#
loop_
_entity_poly.entity_id
_entity_poly.type
_entity_poly.pdbx_seq_one_letter_code
_entity_poly.pdbx_strand_id
1 'polypeptide(L)'
;MENNEKQPKMLDRRFSVAPMMDWTDRHCRFFHRLLTRKALIYTEMLTTGAVLRGNRERLLGFDPFEHPVALQLGGSEPAALAASARIGAEFGYDEINLNVGCPSDRVQEGRFGACLMYEPALVADCVAAMKAAVKVPVTVKCRLGVDDQDPEQALFSFTEAVKAVGADALIVHARKAWLKGL
;
A
#
# COMPACT_ATOMS: atom_id res chain seq x y z
N MET A 1 1.66 0.82 -39.07
CA MET A 1 0.84 0.96 -37.86
C MET A 1 1.83 1.15 -36.72
N GLU A 2 2.06 2.40 -36.30
CA GLU A 2 2.98 2.70 -35.18
C GLU A 2 2.33 2.28 -33.88
N ASN A 3 2.93 1.29 -33.21
CA ASN A 3 2.59 0.91 -31.84
C ASN A 3 2.97 2.08 -30.92
N ASN A 4 2.04 2.97 -30.70
CA ASN A 4 2.17 4.04 -29.72
C ASN A 4 1.96 3.44 -28.31
N GLU A 5 2.94 2.66 -27.84
CA GLU A 5 3.01 2.27 -26.43
C GLU A 5 3.22 3.54 -25.63
N LYS A 6 2.12 4.09 -25.10
CA LYS A 6 2.18 5.20 -24.16
C LYS A 6 3.03 4.72 -22.98
N GLN A 7 4.21 5.31 -22.80
CA GLN A 7 5.01 5.12 -21.61
C GLN A 7 4.11 5.30 -20.37
N PRO A 8 4.20 4.43 -19.36
CA PRO A 8 3.38 4.53 -18.17
C PRO A 8 3.60 5.92 -17.57
N LYS A 9 2.51 6.67 -17.46
CA LYS A 9 2.54 8.03 -16.89
C LYS A 9 3.03 7.93 -15.44
N MET A 10 4.22 8.46 -15.17
CA MET A 10 4.75 8.50 -13.80
C MET A 10 3.74 9.19 -12.88
N LEU A 11 3.33 8.52 -11.82
CA LEU A 11 2.45 9.08 -10.80
C LEU A 11 3.17 10.22 -10.06
N ASP A 12 2.52 11.37 -9.97
CA ASP A 12 3.02 12.51 -9.19
C ASP A 12 2.71 12.29 -7.70
N ARG A 13 3.75 11.97 -6.91
CA ARG A 13 3.65 11.70 -5.48
C ARG A 13 4.06 12.88 -4.59
N ARG A 14 4.30 14.06 -5.18
CA ARG A 14 4.70 15.25 -4.40
C ARG A 14 3.66 15.64 -3.36
N PHE A 15 2.39 15.36 -3.65
CA PHE A 15 1.31 15.50 -2.70
C PHE A 15 0.36 14.30 -2.79
N SER A 16 0.05 13.69 -1.65
CA SER A 16 -0.83 12.53 -1.57
C SER A 16 -1.74 12.62 -0.34
N VAL A 17 -2.93 12.04 -0.45
CA VAL A 17 -3.81 11.85 0.70
C VAL A 17 -3.57 10.45 1.26
N ALA A 18 -3.03 10.37 2.47
CA ALA A 18 -2.66 9.10 3.11
C ALA A 18 -3.87 8.17 3.33
N PRO A 19 -3.66 6.85 3.29
CA PRO A 19 -4.70 5.89 3.66
C PRO A 19 -5.08 6.04 5.13
N MET A 20 -6.37 6.21 5.41
CA MET A 20 -6.90 6.39 6.76
C MET A 20 -8.17 5.56 6.93
N MET A 21 -8.12 4.56 7.84
CA MET A 21 -9.27 3.72 8.16
C MET A 21 -10.42 4.58 8.69
N ASP A 22 -11.64 4.25 8.27
CA ASP A 22 -12.89 4.95 8.56
C ASP A 22 -12.97 6.41 8.01
N TRP A 23 -11.98 6.83 7.21
CA TRP A 23 -11.91 8.17 6.66
C TRP A 23 -11.78 8.21 5.14
N THR A 24 -10.82 7.51 4.55
CA THR A 24 -10.59 7.57 3.09
C THR A 24 -11.45 6.59 2.31
N ASP A 25 -12.73 6.54 2.63
CA ASP A 25 -13.75 5.83 1.85
C ASP A 25 -14.00 6.50 0.48
N ARG A 26 -14.87 5.91 -0.34
CA ARG A 26 -15.18 6.44 -1.68
C ARG A 26 -15.73 7.87 -1.67
N HIS A 27 -16.49 8.25 -0.63
CA HIS A 27 -17.08 9.58 -0.52
C HIS A 27 -16.02 10.62 -0.18
N CYS A 28 -15.14 10.32 0.75
CA CYS A 28 -14.01 11.17 1.11
C CYS A 28 -13.05 11.33 -0.08
N ARG A 29 -12.72 10.26 -0.80
CA ARG A 29 -11.85 10.32 -1.97
C ARG A 29 -12.47 11.15 -3.09
N PHE A 30 -13.75 10.99 -3.37
CA PHE A 30 -14.48 11.83 -4.32
C PHE A 30 -14.43 13.32 -3.93
N PHE A 31 -14.69 13.63 -2.66
CA PHE A 31 -14.58 14.98 -2.13
C PHE A 31 -13.18 15.56 -2.30
N HIS A 32 -12.12 14.81 -1.95
CA HIS A 32 -10.75 15.25 -2.16
C HIS A 32 -10.47 15.53 -3.65
N ARG A 33 -11.04 14.76 -4.55
CA ARG A 33 -10.84 14.96 -5.98
C ARG A 33 -11.46 16.25 -6.51
N LEU A 34 -12.51 16.76 -5.86
CA LEU A 34 -13.04 18.08 -6.15
C LEU A 34 -12.04 19.21 -5.79
N LEU A 35 -11.20 18.98 -4.78
CA LEU A 35 -10.18 19.95 -4.32
C LEU A 35 -8.88 19.86 -5.11
N THR A 36 -8.54 18.70 -5.66
CA THR A 36 -7.27 18.48 -6.38
C THR A 36 -7.40 17.46 -7.50
N ARG A 37 -6.87 17.79 -8.67
CA ARG A 37 -6.82 16.90 -9.84
C ARG A 37 -5.53 16.09 -9.94
N LYS A 38 -4.52 16.36 -9.10
CA LYS A 38 -3.16 15.81 -9.24
C LYS A 38 -2.73 14.93 -8.08
N ALA A 39 -3.27 15.18 -6.86
CA ALA A 39 -2.88 14.41 -5.69
C ALA A 39 -3.18 12.91 -5.89
N LEU A 40 -2.22 12.05 -5.53
CA LEU A 40 -2.48 10.61 -5.42
C LEU A 40 -3.32 10.37 -4.16
N ILE A 41 -4.49 9.76 -4.32
CA ILE A 41 -5.41 9.47 -3.23
C ILE A 41 -5.35 7.99 -2.92
N TYR A 42 -5.22 7.61 -1.64
CA TYR A 42 -5.21 6.22 -1.21
C TYR A 42 -6.58 5.78 -0.72
N THR A 43 -6.90 4.51 -0.96
CA THR A 43 -8.04 3.86 -0.29
C THR A 43 -7.75 3.68 1.20
N GLU A 44 -8.76 3.27 1.95
CA GLU A 44 -8.53 2.61 3.23
C GLU A 44 -7.74 1.31 3.02
N MET A 45 -7.14 0.77 4.08
CA MET A 45 -6.45 -0.52 4.01
C MET A 45 -7.46 -1.67 3.88
N LEU A 46 -7.35 -2.45 2.81
CA LEU A 46 -8.10 -3.69 2.63
C LEU A 46 -7.21 -4.90 2.91
N THR A 47 -7.68 -5.85 3.72
CA THR A 47 -6.95 -7.09 3.96
C THR A 47 -7.04 -8.01 2.74
N THR A 48 -6.00 -8.83 2.50
CA THR A 48 -6.01 -9.83 1.43
C THR A 48 -7.21 -10.77 1.55
N GLY A 49 -7.58 -11.14 2.78
CA GLY A 49 -8.75 -11.97 3.03
C GLY A 49 -10.06 -11.33 2.56
N ALA A 50 -10.22 -10.02 2.75
CA ALA A 50 -11.39 -9.28 2.28
C ALA A 50 -11.43 -9.21 0.75
N VAL A 51 -10.30 -8.94 0.09
CA VAL A 51 -10.20 -8.85 -1.38
C VAL A 51 -10.48 -10.20 -2.04
N LEU A 52 -9.93 -11.28 -1.48
CA LEU A 52 -10.05 -12.62 -2.08
C LEU A 52 -11.42 -13.27 -1.90
N ARG A 53 -12.09 -13.03 -0.77
CA ARG A 53 -13.31 -13.71 -0.36
C ARG A 53 -14.54 -12.82 -0.20
N GLY A 54 -14.35 -11.50 -0.15
CA GLY A 54 -15.44 -10.53 0.03
C GLY A 54 -16.13 -10.13 -1.27
N ASN A 55 -17.11 -9.25 -1.14
CA ASN A 55 -17.76 -8.62 -2.29
C ASN A 55 -16.82 -7.56 -2.89
N ARG A 56 -16.17 -7.90 -3.98
CA ARG A 56 -15.14 -7.05 -4.64
C ARG A 56 -15.69 -5.72 -5.13
N GLU A 57 -16.87 -5.71 -5.74
CA GLU A 57 -17.50 -4.48 -6.23
C GLU A 57 -17.73 -3.47 -5.10
N ARG A 58 -18.18 -3.97 -3.95
CA ARG A 58 -18.38 -3.14 -2.77
C ARG A 58 -17.06 -2.63 -2.19
N LEU A 59 -16.04 -3.48 -2.13
CA LEU A 59 -14.77 -3.19 -1.45
C LEU A 59 -13.80 -2.39 -2.32
N LEU A 60 -13.72 -2.70 -3.62
CA LEU A 60 -12.74 -2.16 -4.54
C LEU A 60 -13.35 -1.16 -5.53
N GLY A 61 -14.67 -1.10 -5.64
CA GLY A 61 -15.33 -0.17 -6.58
C GLY A 61 -15.04 1.29 -6.21
N PHE A 62 -14.71 2.08 -7.23
CA PHE A 62 -14.47 3.52 -7.12
C PHE A 62 -14.98 4.23 -8.39
N ASP A 63 -15.18 5.54 -8.30
CA ASP A 63 -15.59 6.35 -9.45
C ASP A 63 -14.35 6.67 -10.32
N PRO A 64 -14.40 6.55 -11.65
CA PRO A 64 -13.31 6.95 -12.55
C PRO A 64 -12.79 8.38 -12.31
N PHE A 65 -13.62 9.23 -11.77
CA PHE A 65 -13.23 10.59 -11.37
C PHE A 65 -12.18 10.61 -10.24
N GLU A 66 -12.06 9.54 -9.45
CA GLU A 66 -11.09 9.45 -8.34
C GLU A 66 -9.63 9.29 -8.81
N HIS A 67 -9.35 9.01 -10.08
CA HIS A 67 -7.97 8.88 -10.58
C HIS A 67 -7.13 10.18 -10.42
N PRO A 68 -5.83 10.07 -10.06
CA PRO A 68 -5.12 8.85 -9.75
C PRO A 68 -5.42 8.33 -8.33
N VAL A 69 -5.68 7.03 -8.21
CA VAL A 69 -6.05 6.37 -6.96
C VAL A 69 -5.21 5.12 -6.70
N ALA A 70 -4.71 4.97 -5.47
CA ALA A 70 -3.91 3.84 -5.01
C ALA A 70 -4.72 2.93 -4.08
N LEU A 71 -4.64 1.62 -4.31
CA LEU A 71 -5.19 0.60 -3.41
C LEU A 71 -4.17 0.25 -2.33
N GLN A 72 -4.51 0.41 -1.05
CA GLN A 72 -3.69 -0.10 0.04
C GLN A 72 -4.14 -1.48 0.49
N LEU A 73 -3.21 -2.44 0.50
CA LEU A 73 -3.40 -3.81 0.97
C LEU A 73 -2.74 -4.04 2.34
N GLY A 74 -3.38 -4.86 3.16
CA GLY A 74 -2.82 -5.41 4.39
C GLY A 74 -2.77 -6.93 4.33
N GLY A 75 -1.62 -7.49 4.64
CA GLY A 75 -1.35 -8.93 4.62
C GLY A 75 0.13 -9.22 4.82
N SER A 76 0.47 -10.48 5.03
CA SER A 76 1.84 -10.96 5.23
C SER A 76 2.15 -12.25 4.44
N GLU A 77 1.21 -12.70 3.61
CA GLU A 77 1.38 -13.92 2.83
C GLU A 77 1.59 -13.54 1.35
N PRO A 78 2.79 -13.83 0.77
CA PRO A 78 3.17 -13.37 -0.58
C PRO A 78 2.17 -13.75 -1.67
N ALA A 79 1.68 -14.99 -1.68
CA ALA A 79 0.74 -15.45 -2.71
C ALA A 79 -0.62 -14.75 -2.62
N ALA A 80 -1.14 -14.51 -1.39
CA ALA A 80 -2.39 -13.79 -1.18
C ALA A 80 -2.27 -12.32 -1.57
N LEU A 81 -1.11 -11.69 -1.27
CA LEU A 81 -0.83 -10.31 -1.69
C LEU A 81 -0.71 -10.19 -3.21
N ALA A 82 -0.01 -11.12 -3.87
CA ALA A 82 0.09 -11.17 -5.33
C ALA A 82 -1.29 -11.31 -6.00
N ALA A 83 -2.13 -12.21 -5.50
CA ALA A 83 -3.49 -12.39 -6.00
C ALA A 83 -4.36 -11.14 -5.78
N SER A 84 -4.27 -10.52 -4.59
CA SER A 84 -5.00 -9.30 -4.27
C SER A 84 -4.53 -8.09 -5.10
N ALA A 85 -3.21 -7.99 -5.35
CA ALA A 85 -2.64 -6.96 -6.21
C ALA A 85 -3.15 -7.09 -7.64
N ARG A 86 -3.21 -8.31 -8.19
CA ARG A 86 -3.76 -8.57 -9.54
C ARG A 86 -5.21 -8.12 -9.64
N ILE A 87 -6.04 -8.48 -8.66
CA ILE A 87 -7.44 -8.04 -8.61
C ILE A 87 -7.52 -6.51 -8.56
N GLY A 88 -6.71 -5.85 -7.72
CA GLY A 88 -6.66 -4.38 -7.67
C GLY A 88 -6.28 -3.75 -9.01
N ALA A 89 -5.28 -4.30 -9.70
CA ALA A 89 -4.89 -3.82 -11.03
C ALA A 89 -5.99 -4.03 -12.08
N GLU A 90 -6.73 -5.14 -12.03
CA GLU A 90 -7.88 -5.42 -12.89
C GLU A 90 -9.05 -4.43 -12.64
N PHE A 91 -9.23 -3.97 -11.40
CA PHE A 91 -10.18 -2.90 -11.07
C PHE A 91 -9.74 -1.51 -11.56
N GLY A 92 -8.49 -1.36 -12.01
CA GLY A 92 -7.99 -0.13 -12.61
C GLY A 92 -7.24 0.80 -11.64
N TYR A 93 -6.86 0.34 -10.46
CA TYR A 93 -6.03 1.15 -9.56
C TYR A 93 -4.69 1.54 -10.18
N ASP A 94 -4.27 2.80 -10.00
CA ASP A 94 -3.04 3.34 -10.58
C ASP A 94 -1.78 2.87 -9.84
N GLU A 95 -1.91 2.42 -8.60
CA GLU A 95 -0.84 1.94 -7.73
C GLU A 95 -1.39 0.90 -6.74
N ILE A 96 -0.58 -0.09 -6.39
CA ILE A 96 -0.85 -1.01 -5.29
C ILE A 96 0.17 -0.74 -4.17
N ASN A 97 -0.32 -0.48 -2.98
CA ASN A 97 0.50 -0.15 -1.82
C ASN A 97 0.39 -1.23 -0.73
N LEU A 98 1.51 -1.63 -0.15
CA LEU A 98 1.53 -2.54 1.00
C LEU A 98 1.62 -1.74 2.31
N ASN A 99 0.72 -2.03 3.26
CA ASN A 99 0.77 -1.44 4.59
C ASN A 99 1.75 -2.20 5.50
N VAL A 100 2.76 -1.47 5.97
CA VAL A 100 3.76 -1.94 6.96
C VAL A 100 3.87 -0.91 8.10
N GLY A 101 2.76 -0.22 8.41
CA GLY A 101 2.83 0.88 9.37
C GLY A 101 1.65 0.99 10.34
N CYS A 102 0.58 0.20 10.17
CA CYS A 102 -0.58 0.24 11.06
C CYS A 102 -0.30 -0.56 12.34
N PRO A 103 -0.41 0.04 13.55
CA PRO A 103 -0.12 -0.64 14.81
C PRO A 103 -1.37 -1.17 15.52
N SER A 104 -2.56 -1.15 14.91
CA SER A 104 -3.80 -1.53 15.60
C SER A 104 -3.83 -3.02 15.99
N ASP A 105 -4.54 -3.35 17.09
CA ASP A 105 -4.61 -4.71 17.64
C ASP A 105 -5.10 -5.73 16.60
N ARG A 106 -6.15 -5.40 15.84
CA ARG A 106 -6.67 -6.26 14.76
C ARG A 106 -5.62 -6.58 13.69
N VAL A 107 -4.74 -5.63 13.42
CA VAL A 107 -3.66 -5.77 12.44
C VAL A 107 -2.56 -6.65 13.00
N GLN A 108 -2.24 -6.50 14.30
CA GLN A 108 -1.26 -7.33 15.02
C GLN A 108 -1.74 -8.80 15.13
N GLU A 109 -3.01 -9.01 15.49
CA GLU A 109 -3.62 -10.36 15.52
C GLU A 109 -3.55 -11.04 14.13
N GLY A 110 -3.70 -10.27 13.06
CA GLY A 110 -3.54 -10.74 11.68
C GLY A 110 -2.08 -10.88 11.23
N ARG A 111 -1.08 -10.55 12.06
CA ARG A 111 0.36 -10.60 11.79
C ARG A 111 0.76 -9.81 10.54
N PHE A 112 0.23 -8.60 10.37
CA PHE A 112 0.58 -7.68 9.28
C PHE A 112 0.64 -6.23 9.80
N GLY A 113 0.89 -5.25 8.93
CA GLY A 113 1.04 -3.85 9.32
C GLY A 113 2.39 -3.57 9.99
N ALA A 114 2.41 -2.79 11.08
CA ALA A 114 3.65 -2.30 11.67
C ALA A 114 4.56 -3.42 12.23
N CYS A 115 4.01 -4.54 12.70
CA CYS A 115 4.80 -5.67 13.18
C CYS A 115 5.73 -6.25 12.10
N LEU A 116 5.39 -6.09 10.83
CA LEU A 116 6.25 -6.52 9.72
C LEU A 116 7.56 -5.73 9.60
N MET A 117 7.72 -4.61 10.30
CA MET A 117 9.00 -3.94 10.39
C MET A 117 10.09 -4.77 11.11
N TYR A 118 9.69 -5.80 11.86
CA TYR A 118 10.62 -6.79 12.40
C TYR A 118 11.05 -7.86 11.39
N GLU A 119 10.34 -7.97 10.25
CA GLU A 119 10.53 -9.04 9.26
C GLU A 119 10.80 -8.46 7.84
N PRO A 120 11.87 -7.65 7.64
CA PRO A 120 12.13 -7.00 6.34
C PRO A 120 12.26 -8.00 5.18
N ALA A 121 12.80 -9.19 5.42
CA ALA A 121 12.91 -10.23 4.41
C ALA A 121 11.54 -10.73 3.94
N LEU A 122 10.58 -10.95 4.86
CA LEU A 122 9.22 -11.33 4.52
C LEU A 122 8.51 -10.23 3.72
N VAL A 123 8.73 -8.96 4.08
CA VAL A 123 8.19 -7.83 3.31
C VAL A 123 8.78 -7.79 1.91
N ALA A 124 10.07 -8.05 1.76
CA ALA A 124 10.71 -8.14 0.45
C ALA A 124 10.08 -9.26 -0.40
N ASP A 125 9.85 -10.45 0.16
CA ASP A 125 9.17 -11.55 -0.53
C ASP A 125 7.75 -11.16 -0.97
N CYS A 126 6.99 -10.48 -0.09
CA CYS A 126 5.67 -9.96 -0.40
C CYS A 126 5.71 -8.96 -1.56
N VAL A 127 6.60 -7.99 -1.52
CA VAL A 127 6.77 -6.99 -2.58
C VAL A 127 7.19 -7.64 -3.90
N ALA A 128 8.14 -8.57 -3.88
CA ALA A 128 8.57 -9.30 -5.07
C ALA A 128 7.41 -10.06 -5.73
N ALA A 129 6.59 -10.75 -4.91
CA ALA A 129 5.42 -11.47 -5.39
C ALA A 129 4.36 -10.53 -5.99
N MET A 130 4.11 -9.39 -5.37
CA MET A 130 3.19 -8.37 -5.89
C MET A 130 3.71 -7.79 -7.22
N LYS A 131 4.98 -7.43 -7.30
CA LYS A 131 5.60 -6.89 -8.53
C LYS A 131 5.57 -7.88 -9.69
N ALA A 132 5.77 -9.15 -9.42
CA ALA A 132 5.64 -10.20 -10.44
C ALA A 132 4.20 -10.36 -10.95
N ALA A 133 3.21 -9.96 -10.17
CA ALA A 133 1.79 -10.13 -10.49
C ALA A 133 1.17 -8.98 -11.27
N VAL A 134 1.75 -7.75 -11.21
CA VAL A 134 1.15 -6.54 -11.79
C VAL A 134 2.18 -5.69 -12.53
N LYS A 135 1.69 -4.81 -13.43
CA LYS A 135 2.50 -3.82 -14.16
C LYS A 135 2.41 -2.42 -13.55
N VAL A 136 1.39 -2.16 -12.73
CA VAL A 136 1.27 -0.89 -12.01
C VAL A 136 2.31 -0.80 -10.90
N PRO A 137 2.71 0.40 -10.46
CA PRO A 137 3.66 0.57 -9.36
C PRO A 137 3.24 -0.19 -8.09
N VAL A 138 4.20 -0.84 -7.45
CA VAL A 138 4.05 -1.47 -6.13
C VAL A 138 4.90 -0.70 -5.14
N THR A 139 4.24 -0.11 -4.14
CA THR A 139 4.87 0.75 -3.14
C THR A 139 4.63 0.22 -1.74
N VAL A 140 5.43 0.68 -0.77
CA VAL A 140 5.33 0.26 0.62
C VAL A 140 5.15 1.49 1.51
N LYS A 141 4.22 1.44 2.46
CA LYS A 141 4.06 2.49 3.47
C LYS A 141 4.42 1.94 4.84
N CYS A 142 5.47 2.53 5.48
CA CYS A 142 6.03 2.07 6.75
C CYS A 142 6.13 3.18 7.81
N ARG A 143 6.73 2.83 8.94
CA ARG A 143 7.13 3.73 10.04
C ARG A 143 8.66 3.84 10.10
N LEU A 144 9.19 4.58 11.09
CA LEU A 144 10.63 4.65 11.37
C LEU A 144 11.16 3.38 12.05
N GLY A 145 10.28 2.60 12.64
CA GLY A 145 10.53 1.41 13.44
C GLY A 145 9.37 1.14 14.38
N VAL A 146 9.44 0.07 15.15
CA VAL A 146 8.43 -0.33 16.13
C VAL A 146 9.06 -0.52 17.50
N ASP A 147 8.29 -0.23 18.54
CA ASP A 147 8.67 -0.37 19.97
C ASP A 147 10.10 0.12 20.24
N ASP A 148 10.98 -0.76 20.72
CA ASP A 148 12.35 -0.44 21.15
C ASP A 148 13.38 -0.48 20.02
N GLN A 149 12.97 -0.74 18.75
CA GLN A 149 13.91 -0.68 17.62
C GLN A 149 14.58 0.69 17.52
N ASP A 150 15.87 0.69 17.22
CA ASP A 150 16.57 1.90 16.80
C ASP A 150 16.01 2.36 15.44
N PRO A 151 15.50 3.59 15.31
CA PRO A 151 14.80 4.03 14.11
C PRO A 151 15.70 4.14 12.88
N GLU A 152 16.98 4.49 13.03
CA GLU A 152 17.91 4.61 11.90
C GLU A 152 18.25 3.21 11.38
N GLN A 153 18.62 2.29 12.26
CA GLN A 153 18.95 0.92 11.89
C GLN A 153 17.76 0.16 11.30
N ALA A 154 16.60 0.30 11.94
CA ALA A 154 15.37 -0.37 11.49
C ALA A 154 14.94 0.13 10.11
N LEU A 155 14.90 1.46 9.91
CA LEU A 155 14.50 2.04 8.63
C LEU A 155 15.52 1.75 7.53
N PHE A 156 16.82 1.81 7.84
CA PHE A 156 17.87 1.51 6.86
C PHE A 156 17.77 0.06 6.36
N SER A 157 17.76 -0.90 7.29
CA SER A 157 17.66 -2.32 6.95
C SER A 157 16.38 -2.64 6.18
N PHE A 158 15.26 -2.05 6.60
CA PHE A 158 13.98 -2.21 5.91
C PHE A 158 14.01 -1.63 4.49
N THR A 159 14.60 -0.43 4.34
CA THR A 159 14.72 0.24 3.02
C THR A 159 15.56 -0.58 2.06
N GLU A 160 16.71 -1.09 2.50
CA GLU A 160 17.56 -1.91 1.64
C GLU A 160 16.85 -3.21 1.21
N ALA A 161 16.12 -3.86 2.12
CA ALA A 161 15.37 -5.07 1.77
C ALA A 161 14.31 -4.83 0.69
N VAL A 162 13.47 -3.79 0.83
CA VAL A 162 12.39 -3.52 -0.13
C VAL A 162 12.91 -2.92 -1.44
N LYS A 163 14.00 -2.17 -1.40
CA LYS A 163 14.69 -1.63 -2.57
C LYS A 163 15.31 -2.74 -3.41
N ALA A 164 15.92 -3.75 -2.76
CA ALA A 164 16.57 -4.87 -3.45
C ALA A 164 15.60 -5.65 -4.36
N VAL A 165 14.32 -5.70 -4.02
CA VAL A 165 13.26 -6.36 -4.81
C VAL A 165 12.52 -5.40 -5.74
N GLY A 166 12.96 -4.14 -5.83
CA GLY A 166 12.48 -3.16 -6.78
C GLY A 166 11.13 -2.54 -6.42
N ALA A 167 10.85 -2.29 -5.14
CA ALA A 167 9.71 -1.45 -4.76
C ALA A 167 9.80 -0.08 -5.45
N ASP A 168 8.69 0.39 -6.02
CA ASP A 168 8.68 1.63 -6.82
C ASP A 168 8.76 2.90 -5.96
N ALA A 169 8.32 2.83 -4.70
CA ALA A 169 8.50 3.88 -3.70
C ALA A 169 8.34 3.34 -2.28
N LEU A 170 9.02 3.98 -1.33
CA LEU A 170 8.81 3.80 0.09
C LEU A 170 8.24 5.09 0.68
N ILE A 171 7.08 5.00 1.32
CA ILE A 171 6.40 6.12 1.98
C ILE A 171 6.60 5.97 3.49
N VAL A 172 7.38 6.85 4.08
CA VAL A 172 7.72 6.79 5.50
C VAL A 172 6.83 7.74 6.30
N HIS A 173 6.02 7.20 7.22
CA HIS A 173 5.44 8.01 8.28
C HIS A 173 6.54 8.26 9.32
N ALA A 174 7.02 9.49 9.42
CA ALA A 174 8.15 9.88 10.25
C ALA A 174 7.85 9.82 11.77
N ARG A 175 7.39 8.67 12.23
CA ARG A 175 7.03 8.34 13.61
C ARG A 175 7.22 6.85 13.86
N LYS A 176 7.71 6.45 15.03
CA LYS A 176 7.69 5.05 15.46
C LYS A 176 6.25 4.56 15.69
N ALA A 177 6.04 3.27 15.54
CA ALA A 177 4.82 2.61 15.98
C ALA A 177 5.05 1.91 17.33
N TRP A 178 4.04 1.90 18.19
CA TRP A 178 4.04 1.21 19.46
C TRP A 178 3.01 0.09 19.39
N LEU A 179 3.50 -1.15 19.42
CA LEU A 179 2.64 -2.34 19.32
C LEU A 179 2.08 -2.75 20.68
N LYS A 180 2.80 -2.42 21.76
CA LYS A 180 2.41 -2.76 23.12
C LYS A 180 1.54 -1.69 23.81
N GLY A 181 1.09 -0.70 23.05
CA GLY A 181 0.40 0.47 23.57
C GLY A 181 1.35 1.44 24.30
N LEU A 182 0.89 2.67 24.54
CA LEU A 182 1.54 3.64 25.42
C LEU A 182 0.94 3.52 26.81
#